data_bbcd2a8d26006a9917373a157df83f2b
#
_entry.id   bbcd2a8d26006a9917373a157df83f2b
#
_cell.length_a   1.000
_cell.length_b   1.000
_cell.length_c   1.000
_cell.angle_alpha   90.00
_cell.angle_beta   90.00
_cell.angle_gamma   90.00
#
_symmetry.space_group_name_H-M   'P 1'
#
loop_
_entity.id
_entity.type
_entity.pdbx_description
1 polymer ?
#
loop_
_entity_poly.entity_id
_entity_poly.type
_entity_poly.pdbx_seq_one_letter_code
_entity_poly.pdbx_strand_id
1 'polypeptide(L)'
;MPSADISRVLRAAVRRAQHPDFFFVNVGANDGVSNDPIYPFLGEYGWRGIAVEPLESVFAELQRNYRRFPGVILERAAVAPEPRPFYYIPAAPGFERTWTKQVGTLDPAFLRRAIDLMRTYEFEGPVPAGLEHTITRVEVPCLTFAALLEKHHAERVDFINIDAEGVDYEIVRTIDLARWRPQILCLETADMSEPQRVDLGQRFAAQGYVFLEPFDMFSSVYVRRAIAPGVAARGLRRVRAGVRAALGR
;
A
#
# COMPACT_ATOMS: atom_id res chain seq x y z
N MET A 1 3.69 10.78 -10.90
CA MET A 1 4.64 11.56 -10.07
C MET A 1 3.96 11.87 -8.76
N PRO A 2 4.43 11.38 -7.60
CA PRO A 2 3.87 11.83 -6.33
C PRO A 2 4.05 13.34 -6.25
N SER A 3 3.02 14.07 -5.86
CA SER A 3 3.14 15.51 -5.71
C SER A 3 4.18 15.82 -4.63
N ALA A 4 5.06 16.80 -4.88
CA ALA A 4 6.11 17.19 -3.94
C ALA A 4 5.57 17.54 -2.53
N ASP A 5 4.28 17.85 -2.42
CA ASP A 5 3.60 18.19 -1.16
C ASP A 5 3.24 17.00 -0.29
N ILE A 6 2.84 15.86 -0.87
CA ILE A 6 2.50 14.64 -0.14
C ILE A 6 3.73 14.10 0.57
N SER A 7 4.86 14.09 -0.11
CA SER A 7 6.15 13.75 0.48
C SER A 7 6.50 14.60 1.71
N ARG A 8 6.12 15.88 1.76
CA ARG A 8 6.39 16.78 2.90
C ARG A 8 5.57 16.44 4.13
N VAL A 9 4.29 16.10 3.94
CA VAL A 9 3.39 15.83 5.06
C VAL A 9 3.70 14.47 5.68
N LEU A 10 3.92 13.45 4.85
CA LEU A 10 4.40 12.14 5.33
C LEU A 10 5.76 12.29 6.04
N ARG A 11 6.71 13.05 5.47
CA ARG A 11 8.00 13.34 6.14
C ARG A 11 7.82 14.05 7.47
N ALA A 12 6.88 14.98 7.59
CA ALA A 12 6.61 15.66 8.86
C ALA A 12 6.01 14.71 9.90
N ALA A 13 5.12 13.80 9.51
CA ALA A 13 4.58 12.76 10.37
C ALA A 13 5.67 11.77 10.81
N VAL A 14 6.47 11.29 9.86
CA VAL A 14 7.61 10.41 10.10
C VAL A 14 8.59 11.04 11.10
N ARG A 15 9.01 12.28 10.90
CA ARG A 15 9.92 12.97 11.83
C ARG A 15 9.40 13.04 13.26
N ARG A 16 8.08 13.10 13.45
CA ARG A 16 7.44 13.13 14.78
C ARG A 16 7.27 11.75 15.38
N ALA A 17 7.14 10.74 14.53
CA ALA A 17 7.01 9.35 14.94
C ALA A 17 8.36 8.69 15.25
N GLN A 18 9.47 9.30 14.80
CA GLN A 18 10.80 8.70 14.86
C GLN A 18 11.26 8.33 16.26
N HIS A 19 11.86 7.15 16.36
CA HIS A 19 12.62 6.65 17.50
C HIS A 19 13.58 5.55 17.01
N PRO A 20 14.60 5.14 17.79
CA PRO A 20 15.63 4.19 17.33
C PRO A 20 15.11 2.82 16.89
N ASP A 21 14.01 2.36 17.50
CA ASP A 21 13.43 1.03 17.25
C ASP A 21 12.25 1.07 16.28
N PHE A 22 12.21 2.05 15.36
CA PHE A 22 11.11 2.20 14.40
C PHE A 22 11.01 0.98 13.49
N PHE A 23 9.82 0.39 13.47
CA PHE A 23 9.55 -0.86 12.73
C PHE A 23 8.37 -0.69 11.78
N PHE A 24 8.58 -1.06 10.53
CA PHE A 24 7.53 -0.99 9.51
C PHE A 24 7.07 -2.37 9.03
N VAL A 25 5.87 -2.41 8.47
CA VAL A 25 5.35 -3.52 7.67
C VAL A 25 4.85 -2.96 6.34
N ASN A 26 5.40 -3.46 5.24
CA ASN A 26 5.06 -3.09 3.88
C ASN A 26 4.48 -4.30 3.15
N VAL A 27 3.16 -4.32 2.94
CA VAL A 27 2.44 -5.36 2.21
C VAL A 27 2.24 -4.88 0.78
N GLY A 28 2.66 -5.68 -0.20
CA GLY A 28 2.75 -5.29 -1.60
C GLY A 28 3.95 -4.38 -1.83
N ALA A 29 5.12 -4.80 -1.37
CA ALA A 29 6.33 -3.99 -1.45
C ALA A 29 6.86 -3.82 -2.88
N ASN A 30 6.34 -4.59 -3.83
CA ASN A 30 6.75 -4.55 -5.23
C ASN A 30 8.28 -4.67 -5.37
N ASP A 31 8.92 -3.86 -6.22
CA ASP A 31 10.38 -3.78 -6.36
C ASP A 31 11.07 -3.06 -5.17
N GLY A 32 10.29 -2.51 -4.25
CA GLY A 32 10.74 -1.78 -3.07
C GLY A 32 11.24 -0.37 -3.33
N VAL A 33 11.10 0.15 -4.55
CA VAL A 33 11.60 1.49 -4.93
C VAL A 33 10.51 2.30 -5.64
N SER A 34 9.82 1.67 -6.59
CA SER A 34 8.83 2.32 -7.42
C SER A 34 7.58 2.63 -6.60
N ASN A 35 7.26 3.92 -6.44
CA ASN A 35 6.11 4.41 -5.67
C ASN A 35 6.06 3.95 -4.19
N ASP A 36 7.15 3.43 -3.65
CA ASP A 36 7.21 2.94 -2.27
C ASP A 36 7.31 4.12 -1.28
N PRO A 37 6.33 4.28 -0.36
CA PRO A 37 6.34 5.37 0.63
C PRO A 37 7.40 5.19 1.71
N ILE A 38 7.99 4.00 1.86
CA ILE A 38 8.95 3.63 2.91
C ILE A 38 10.39 3.80 2.44
N TYR A 39 10.68 3.46 1.18
CA TYR A 39 12.04 3.45 0.63
C TYR A 39 12.88 4.71 0.93
N PRO A 40 12.33 5.95 0.80
CA PRO A 40 13.11 7.15 1.10
C PRO A 40 13.64 7.21 2.53
N PHE A 41 12.97 6.55 3.47
CA PHE A 41 13.30 6.57 4.88
C PHE A 41 14.27 5.47 5.31
N LEU A 42 14.39 4.40 4.54
CA LEU A 42 15.33 3.31 4.83
C LEU A 42 16.78 3.81 4.84
N GLY A 43 17.16 4.61 3.85
CA GLY A 43 18.49 5.19 3.78
C GLY A 43 18.71 6.36 4.76
N GLU A 44 17.63 7.10 5.07
CA GLU A 44 17.70 8.27 5.94
C GLU A 44 17.77 7.88 7.43
N TYR A 45 17.01 6.84 7.83
CA TYR A 45 16.84 6.50 9.24
C TYR A 45 17.30 5.09 9.62
N GLY A 46 17.64 4.24 8.64
CA GLY A 46 18.03 2.87 8.93
C GLY A 46 16.94 2.01 9.54
N TRP A 47 15.67 2.23 9.12
CA TRP A 47 14.52 1.52 9.67
C TRP A 47 14.64 0.00 9.55
N ARG A 48 14.04 -0.69 10.50
CA ARG A 48 13.82 -2.13 10.48
C ARG A 48 12.38 -2.42 10.12
N GLY A 49 12.14 -3.59 9.53
CA GLY A 49 10.77 -3.96 9.20
C GLY A 49 10.66 -5.20 8.34
N ILE A 50 9.44 -5.44 7.86
CA ILE A 50 9.09 -6.55 6.97
C ILE A 50 8.55 -5.96 5.67
N ALA A 51 9.10 -6.39 4.53
CA ALA A 51 8.59 -6.08 3.20
C ALA A 51 8.12 -7.39 2.53
N VAL A 52 6.87 -7.39 2.08
CA VAL A 52 6.17 -8.59 1.59
C VAL A 52 5.79 -8.41 0.13
N GLU A 53 6.22 -9.35 -0.71
CA GLU A 53 5.90 -9.37 -2.15
C GLU A 53 5.69 -10.83 -2.61
N PRO A 54 4.53 -11.19 -3.17
CA PRO A 54 4.22 -12.57 -3.54
C PRO A 54 4.87 -13.04 -4.84
N LEU A 55 5.03 -12.17 -5.87
CA LEU A 55 5.53 -12.57 -7.18
C LEU A 55 7.03 -12.81 -7.17
N GLU A 56 7.48 -13.99 -7.57
CA GLU A 56 8.89 -14.38 -7.53
C GLU A 56 9.81 -13.43 -8.33
N SER A 57 9.39 -13.02 -9.52
CA SER A 57 10.16 -12.11 -10.37
C SER A 57 10.33 -10.73 -9.75
N VAL A 58 9.24 -10.19 -9.17
CA VAL A 58 9.22 -8.89 -8.51
C VAL A 58 9.97 -8.97 -7.17
N PHE A 59 9.77 -10.03 -6.41
CA PHE A 59 10.51 -10.30 -5.18
C PHE A 59 12.03 -10.36 -5.40
N ALA A 60 12.48 -10.92 -6.53
CA ALA A 60 13.89 -10.91 -6.87
C ALA A 60 14.43 -9.48 -7.14
N GLU A 61 13.59 -8.57 -7.64
CA GLU A 61 13.94 -7.15 -7.76
C GLU A 61 14.00 -6.47 -6.39
N LEU A 62 13.01 -6.72 -5.55
CA LEU A 62 12.99 -6.27 -4.15
C LEU A 62 14.26 -6.69 -3.41
N GLN A 63 14.67 -7.96 -3.52
CA GLN A 63 15.89 -8.48 -2.92
C GLN A 63 17.14 -7.71 -3.39
N ARG A 64 17.24 -7.44 -4.71
CA ARG A 64 18.37 -6.67 -5.26
C ARG A 64 18.41 -5.24 -4.71
N ASN A 65 17.28 -4.59 -4.66
CA ASN A 65 17.15 -3.20 -4.25
C ASN A 65 17.38 -3.01 -2.73
N TYR A 66 16.95 -4.01 -1.93
CA TYR A 66 17.02 -3.95 -0.47
C TYR A 66 18.27 -4.59 0.13
N ARG A 67 19.18 -5.17 -0.67
CA ARG A 67 20.42 -5.81 -0.18
C ARG A 67 21.27 -4.93 0.74
N ARG A 68 21.14 -3.60 0.60
CA ARG A 68 21.87 -2.62 1.42
C ARG A 68 21.18 -2.27 2.74
N PHE A 69 20.00 -2.83 2.99
CA PHE A 69 19.21 -2.57 4.20
C PHE A 69 19.06 -3.85 5.03
N PRO A 70 20.11 -4.28 5.77
CA PRO A 70 20.10 -5.57 6.47
C PRO A 70 19.09 -5.65 7.61
N GLY A 71 18.50 -4.53 8.04
CA GLY A 71 17.42 -4.49 9.02
C GLY A 71 16.04 -4.84 8.47
N VAL A 72 15.91 -5.00 7.14
CA VAL A 72 14.63 -5.32 6.51
C VAL A 72 14.54 -6.81 6.20
N ILE A 73 13.50 -7.43 6.72
CA ILE A 73 13.13 -8.82 6.45
C ILE A 73 12.31 -8.84 5.15
N LEU A 74 12.68 -9.69 4.21
CA LEU A 74 11.94 -9.86 2.97
C LEU A 74 11.15 -11.16 3.03
N GLU A 75 9.83 -11.09 2.83
CA GLU A 75 8.92 -12.24 2.86
C GLU A 75 8.25 -12.42 1.50
N ARG A 76 8.43 -13.60 0.88
CA ARG A 76 7.75 -13.94 -0.36
C ARG A 76 6.42 -14.61 -0.07
N ALA A 77 5.37 -13.82 0.10
CA ALA A 77 4.02 -14.28 0.37
C ALA A 77 2.99 -13.22 -0.06
N ALA A 78 1.75 -13.64 -0.27
CA ALA A 78 0.60 -12.76 -0.22
C ALA A 78 0.14 -12.58 1.23
N VAL A 79 -0.54 -11.48 1.53
CA VAL A 79 -1.20 -11.27 2.82
C VAL A 79 -2.71 -11.20 2.60
N ALA A 80 -3.46 -12.04 3.29
CA ALA A 80 -4.93 -12.03 3.25
C ALA A 80 -5.52 -12.71 4.49
N PRO A 81 -6.82 -12.52 4.78
CA PRO A 81 -7.49 -13.24 5.87
C PRO A 81 -7.45 -14.76 5.71
N GLU A 82 -7.48 -15.23 4.49
CA GLU A 82 -7.46 -16.66 4.13
C GLU A 82 -6.73 -16.90 2.80
N PRO A 83 -6.10 -18.09 2.63
CA PRO A 83 -5.40 -18.42 1.40
C PRO A 83 -6.35 -18.50 0.20
N ARG A 84 -5.92 -17.92 -0.91
CA ARG A 84 -6.61 -18.00 -2.20
C ARG A 84 -5.60 -17.85 -3.35
N PRO A 85 -5.96 -18.25 -4.59
CA PRO A 85 -5.09 -18.09 -5.75
C PRO A 85 -4.68 -16.65 -5.98
N PHE A 86 -3.45 -16.46 -6.45
CA PHE A 86 -2.91 -15.17 -6.85
C PHE A 86 -2.94 -15.04 -8.38
N TYR A 87 -3.18 -13.84 -8.89
CA TYR A 87 -3.30 -13.53 -10.30
C TYR A 87 -2.41 -12.38 -10.67
N TYR A 88 -1.82 -12.42 -11.87
CA TYR A 88 -0.98 -11.34 -12.39
C TYR A 88 -1.03 -11.31 -13.92
N ILE A 89 -0.54 -10.23 -14.50
CA ILE A 89 -0.36 -10.10 -15.94
C ILE A 89 1.11 -10.34 -16.24
N PRO A 90 1.48 -11.45 -16.93
CA PRO A 90 2.86 -11.72 -17.26
C PRO A 90 3.38 -10.66 -18.27
N ALA A 91 4.67 -10.35 -18.20
CA ALA A 91 5.33 -9.50 -19.18
C ALA A 91 5.17 -10.13 -20.58
N ALA A 92 4.59 -9.39 -21.51
CA ALA A 92 4.43 -9.81 -22.89
C ALA A 92 5.40 -9.03 -23.79
N PRO A 93 6.03 -9.67 -24.80
CA PRO A 93 6.85 -8.97 -25.78
C PRO A 93 6.06 -7.82 -26.44
N GLY A 94 6.65 -6.63 -26.46
CA GLY A 94 5.99 -5.43 -26.99
C GLY A 94 4.99 -4.74 -26.03
N PHE A 95 4.74 -5.32 -24.86
CA PHE A 95 3.97 -4.72 -23.78
C PHE A 95 4.78 -4.75 -22.48
N GLU A 96 5.92 -4.13 -22.50
CA GLU A 96 6.82 -4.01 -21.35
C GLU A 96 6.54 -2.74 -20.57
N ARG A 97 5.31 -2.59 -20.08
CA ARG A 97 4.98 -1.43 -19.29
C ARG A 97 5.33 -1.66 -17.83
N THR A 98 5.80 -0.61 -17.20
CA THR A 98 6.26 -0.65 -15.81
C THR A 98 5.15 -1.15 -14.90
N TRP A 99 3.93 -0.68 -15.15
CA TRP A 99 2.77 -0.99 -14.31
C TRP A 99 2.34 -2.47 -14.39
N THR A 100 2.20 -3.07 -15.59
CA THR A 100 1.73 -4.46 -15.70
C THR A 100 2.70 -5.50 -15.17
N LYS A 101 3.99 -5.17 -15.09
CA LYS A 101 4.99 -6.04 -14.47
C LYS A 101 4.82 -6.12 -12.95
N GLN A 102 4.15 -5.14 -12.36
CA GLN A 102 4.13 -4.89 -10.94
C GLN A 102 2.78 -5.23 -10.30
N VAL A 103 1.72 -5.38 -11.11
CA VAL A 103 0.38 -5.64 -10.56
C VAL A 103 0.10 -7.12 -10.45
N GLY A 104 -0.09 -7.54 -9.21
CA GLY A 104 -0.57 -8.86 -8.88
C GLY A 104 -1.55 -8.81 -7.73
N THR A 105 -2.59 -9.64 -7.75
CA THR A 105 -3.72 -9.54 -6.83
C THR A 105 -4.30 -10.90 -6.45
N LEU A 106 -5.00 -10.94 -5.34
CA LEU A 106 -5.87 -12.04 -4.93
C LEU A 106 -7.31 -11.89 -5.45
N ASP A 107 -7.64 -10.76 -6.11
CA ASP A 107 -8.93 -10.51 -6.77
C ASP A 107 -8.76 -10.38 -8.29
N PRO A 108 -9.04 -11.43 -9.09
CA PRO A 108 -8.89 -11.35 -10.55
C PRO A 108 -9.83 -10.32 -11.21
N ALA A 109 -10.90 -9.89 -10.54
CA ALA A 109 -11.77 -8.85 -11.05
C ALA A 109 -11.07 -7.47 -10.99
N PHE A 110 -10.18 -7.26 -10.01
CA PHE A 110 -9.35 -6.07 -9.94
C PHE A 110 -8.51 -5.89 -11.23
N LEU A 111 -7.79 -6.93 -11.68
CA LEU A 111 -6.98 -6.83 -12.92
C LEU A 111 -7.81 -6.45 -14.14
N ARG A 112 -9.03 -6.97 -14.25
CA ARG A 112 -9.93 -6.62 -15.36
C ARG A 112 -10.34 -5.15 -15.30
N ARG A 113 -10.75 -4.67 -14.11
CA ARG A 113 -11.09 -3.25 -13.90
C ARG A 113 -9.90 -2.34 -14.20
N ALA A 114 -8.72 -2.72 -13.77
CA ALA A 114 -7.49 -1.97 -13.99
C ALA A 114 -7.11 -1.91 -15.49
N ILE A 115 -7.28 -3.01 -16.25
CA ILE A 115 -7.12 -3.02 -17.72
C ILE A 115 -8.12 -2.07 -18.39
N ASP A 116 -9.37 -2.07 -17.96
CA ASP A 116 -10.41 -1.19 -18.51
C ASP A 116 -10.12 0.29 -18.21
N LEU A 117 -9.64 0.60 -17.02
CA LEU A 117 -9.18 1.95 -16.67
C LEU A 117 -8.01 2.40 -17.55
N MET A 118 -7.03 1.53 -17.77
CA MET A 118 -5.91 1.84 -18.67
C MET A 118 -6.35 2.11 -20.09
N ARG A 119 -7.31 1.33 -20.61
CA ARG A 119 -7.89 1.56 -21.95
C ARG A 119 -8.61 2.89 -22.03
N THR A 120 -9.30 3.27 -20.96
CA THR A 120 -10.08 4.51 -20.90
C THR A 120 -9.21 5.75 -20.86
N TYR A 121 -8.11 5.71 -20.09
CA TYR A 121 -7.28 6.89 -19.83
C TYR A 121 -5.93 6.89 -20.56
N GLU A 122 -5.58 5.82 -21.24
CA GLU A 122 -4.34 5.66 -22.03
C GLU A 122 -3.06 6.12 -21.28
N PHE A 123 -3.01 5.90 -19.96
CA PHE A 123 -1.94 6.42 -19.08
C PHE A 123 -0.51 6.13 -19.55
N GLU A 124 -0.32 5.04 -20.27
CA GLU A 124 0.97 4.65 -20.84
C GLU A 124 0.88 4.29 -22.34
N GLY A 125 -0.15 4.81 -23.05
CA GLY A 125 -0.45 4.58 -24.47
C GLY A 125 -1.38 3.38 -24.69
N PRO A 126 -1.56 2.86 -25.94
CA PRO A 126 -2.60 1.89 -26.27
C PRO A 126 -2.41 0.55 -25.55
N VAL A 127 -3.47 0.03 -24.94
CA VAL A 127 -3.51 -1.28 -24.30
C VAL A 127 -3.76 -2.36 -25.34
N PRO A 128 -2.97 -3.43 -25.42
CA PRO A 128 -3.19 -4.52 -26.37
C PRO A 128 -4.57 -5.12 -26.25
N ALA A 129 -5.16 -5.44 -27.39
CA ALA A 129 -6.41 -6.20 -27.45
C ALA A 129 -6.17 -7.59 -26.84
N GLY A 130 -7.10 -8.04 -25.99
CA GLY A 130 -7.03 -9.36 -25.38
C GLY A 130 -6.06 -9.48 -24.20
N LEU A 131 -5.53 -8.37 -23.67
CA LEU A 131 -4.63 -8.41 -22.49
C LEU A 131 -5.29 -9.13 -21.31
N GLU A 132 -6.59 -9.01 -21.12
CA GLU A 132 -7.38 -9.72 -20.11
C GLU A 132 -7.29 -11.25 -20.21
N HIS A 133 -6.99 -11.79 -21.39
CA HIS A 133 -6.80 -13.23 -21.60
C HIS A 133 -5.41 -13.72 -21.18
N THR A 134 -4.48 -12.82 -20.92
CA THR A 134 -3.14 -13.16 -20.42
C THR A 134 -3.08 -13.27 -18.91
N ILE A 135 -4.13 -12.89 -18.20
CA ILE A 135 -4.18 -13.00 -16.73
C ILE A 135 -3.87 -14.45 -16.33
N THR A 136 -2.79 -14.60 -15.60
CA THR A 136 -2.25 -15.91 -15.20
C THR A 136 -2.50 -16.12 -13.71
N ARG A 137 -2.99 -17.32 -13.38
CA ARG A 137 -3.14 -17.78 -12.01
C ARG A 137 -1.85 -18.45 -11.54
N VAL A 138 -1.44 -18.16 -10.31
CA VAL A 138 -0.30 -18.80 -9.65
C VAL A 138 -0.64 -19.08 -8.17
N GLU A 139 -0.07 -20.15 -7.64
CA GLU A 139 -0.15 -20.43 -6.21
C GLU A 139 1.06 -19.77 -5.52
N VAL A 140 0.79 -18.97 -4.50
CA VAL A 140 1.82 -18.32 -3.68
C VAL A 140 1.57 -18.63 -2.20
N PRO A 141 2.61 -18.66 -1.36
CA PRO A 141 2.41 -18.69 0.08
C PRO A 141 1.50 -17.53 0.49
N CYS A 142 0.53 -17.78 1.37
CA CYS A 142 -0.38 -16.77 1.87
C CYS A 142 -0.37 -16.78 3.40
N LEU A 143 -0.20 -15.61 4.00
CA LEU A 143 -0.18 -15.41 5.44
C LEU A 143 -1.30 -14.45 5.85
N THR A 144 -1.86 -14.62 7.03
CA THR A 144 -2.60 -13.52 7.65
C THR A 144 -1.63 -12.47 8.15
N PHE A 145 -2.08 -11.21 8.30
CA PHE A 145 -1.25 -10.15 8.88
C PHE A 145 -0.71 -10.53 10.27
N ALA A 146 -1.52 -11.20 11.08
CA ALA A 146 -1.11 -11.68 12.40
C ALA A 146 -0.03 -12.77 12.30
N ALA A 147 -0.21 -13.76 11.41
CA ALA A 147 0.77 -14.83 11.19
C ALA A 147 2.11 -14.31 10.65
N LEU A 148 2.07 -13.27 9.79
CA LEU A 148 3.28 -12.59 9.32
C LEU A 148 4.08 -12.00 10.49
N LEU A 149 3.42 -11.28 11.39
CA LEU A 149 4.07 -10.66 12.54
C LEU A 149 4.60 -11.70 13.54
N GLU A 150 3.83 -12.76 13.77
CA GLU A 150 4.24 -13.88 14.64
C GLU A 150 5.45 -14.62 14.07
N LYS A 151 5.45 -14.95 12.79
CA LYS A 151 6.56 -15.62 12.09
C LYS A 151 7.88 -14.88 12.27
N HIS A 152 7.83 -13.56 12.22
CA HIS A 152 9.03 -12.71 12.29
C HIS A 152 9.25 -12.11 13.69
N HIS A 153 8.55 -12.60 14.71
CA HIS A 153 8.68 -12.18 16.10
C HIS A 153 8.62 -10.65 16.26
N ALA A 154 7.69 -10.01 15.53
CA ALA A 154 7.52 -8.57 15.62
C ALA A 154 6.95 -8.18 16.99
N GLU A 155 7.64 -7.34 17.72
CA GLU A 155 7.22 -6.85 19.04
C GLU A 155 6.45 -5.53 18.95
N ARG A 156 6.64 -4.81 17.85
CA ARG A 156 6.03 -3.51 17.58
C ARG A 156 5.81 -3.29 16.08
N VAL A 157 4.93 -2.37 15.75
CA VAL A 157 4.74 -1.87 14.39
C VAL A 157 4.45 -0.37 14.47
N ASP A 158 5.26 0.44 13.80
CA ASP A 158 5.12 1.90 13.81
C ASP A 158 4.54 2.46 12.53
N PHE A 159 4.84 1.81 11.40
CA PHE A 159 4.29 2.17 10.10
C PHE A 159 3.75 0.90 9.40
N ILE A 160 2.52 0.96 8.93
CA ILE A 160 1.93 -0.06 8.07
C ILE A 160 1.64 0.59 6.72
N ASN A 161 2.20 0.01 5.66
CA ASN A 161 1.78 0.25 4.28
C ASN A 161 1.05 -0.99 3.77
N ILE A 162 -0.09 -0.80 3.12
CA ILE A 162 -0.82 -1.87 2.42
C ILE A 162 -1.18 -1.35 1.04
N ASP A 163 -0.71 -2.08 0.04
CA ASP A 163 -0.95 -1.87 -1.38
C ASP A 163 -1.05 -3.27 -2.00
N ALA A 164 -2.22 -3.88 -1.83
CA ALA A 164 -2.46 -5.30 -2.14
C ALA A 164 -3.45 -5.49 -3.30
N GLU A 165 -3.63 -4.40 -4.07
CA GLU A 165 -4.31 -4.42 -5.35
C GLU A 165 -5.72 -5.04 -5.26
N GLY A 166 -6.58 -4.39 -4.46
CA GLY A 166 -8.01 -4.70 -4.36
C GLY A 166 -8.43 -5.55 -3.14
N VAL A 167 -7.49 -6.03 -2.32
CA VAL A 167 -7.81 -6.76 -1.07
C VAL A 167 -7.42 -6.00 0.20
N ASP A 168 -7.02 -4.77 0.06
CA ASP A 168 -6.53 -3.88 1.11
C ASP A 168 -7.51 -3.73 2.27
N TYR A 169 -8.78 -3.50 1.96
CA TYR A 169 -9.84 -3.39 2.96
C TYR A 169 -9.96 -4.67 3.80
N GLU A 170 -9.90 -5.85 3.18
CA GLU A 170 -9.98 -7.13 3.87
C GLU A 170 -8.79 -7.31 4.83
N ILE A 171 -7.58 -6.97 4.39
CA ILE A 171 -6.36 -7.07 5.21
C ILE A 171 -6.46 -6.12 6.41
N VAL A 172 -6.76 -4.84 6.16
CA VAL A 172 -6.83 -3.81 7.22
C VAL A 172 -7.83 -4.18 8.30
N ARG A 173 -8.95 -4.78 7.96
CA ARG A 173 -9.97 -5.22 8.93
C ARG A 173 -9.46 -6.27 9.90
N THR A 174 -8.45 -7.05 9.54
CA THR A 174 -7.86 -8.09 10.41
C THR A 174 -6.82 -7.55 11.38
N ILE A 175 -6.35 -6.31 11.17
CA ILE A 175 -5.30 -5.73 12.01
C ILE A 175 -5.85 -5.32 13.37
N ASP A 176 -5.26 -5.83 14.43
CA ASP A 176 -5.53 -5.38 15.80
C ASP A 176 -4.84 -4.04 16.08
N LEU A 177 -5.53 -2.95 15.74
CA LEU A 177 -5.03 -1.60 15.95
C LEU A 177 -4.93 -1.19 17.43
N ALA A 178 -5.65 -1.87 18.32
CA ALA A 178 -5.54 -1.62 19.77
C ALA A 178 -4.24 -2.19 20.34
N ARG A 179 -3.81 -3.34 19.82
CA ARG A 179 -2.54 -4.00 20.19
C ARG A 179 -1.35 -3.28 19.55
N TRP A 180 -1.33 -3.18 18.23
CA TRP A 180 -0.15 -2.72 17.48
C TRP A 180 0.05 -1.22 17.50
N ARG A 181 -1.03 -0.47 17.50
CA ARG A 181 -1.05 1.00 17.60
C ARG A 181 -0.03 1.70 16.69
N PRO A 182 0.04 1.36 15.39
CA PRO A 182 1.02 2.00 14.50
C PRO A 182 0.85 3.53 14.53
N GLN A 183 1.96 4.23 14.33
CA GLN A 183 1.95 5.70 14.27
C GLN A 183 1.37 6.19 12.95
N ILE A 184 1.63 5.45 11.86
CA ILE A 184 1.28 5.80 10.49
C ILE A 184 0.66 4.59 9.79
N LEU A 185 -0.42 4.84 9.05
CA LEU A 185 -1.06 3.89 8.14
C LEU A 185 -1.10 4.54 6.75
N CYS A 186 -0.56 3.87 5.74
CA CYS A 186 -0.70 4.21 4.33
C CYS A 186 -1.41 3.06 3.64
N LEU A 187 -2.51 3.34 2.94
CA LEU A 187 -3.39 2.30 2.41
C LEU A 187 -3.83 2.67 1.00
N GLU A 188 -3.81 1.73 0.08
CA GLU A 188 -4.54 1.91 -1.17
C GLU A 188 -6.05 1.95 -0.89
N THR A 189 -6.71 3.00 -1.34
CA THR A 189 -8.14 3.23 -1.07
C THR A 189 -8.96 3.54 -2.32
N ALA A 190 -8.31 3.63 -3.49
CA ALA A 190 -8.98 3.99 -4.74
C ALA A 190 -10.06 2.97 -5.14
N ASP A 191 -9.77 1.69 -4.95
CA ASP A 191 -10.66 0.58 -5.33
C ASP A 191 -11.72 0.26 -4.26
N MET A 192 -11.64 0.90 -3.10
CA MET A 192 -12.61 0.71 -2.02
C MET A 192 -13.94 1.39 -2.36
N SER A 193 -15.02 0.67 -2.10
CA SER A 193 -16.36 1.25 -2.17
C SER A 193 -16.56 2.32 -1.09
N GLU A 194 -17.53 3.22 -1.30
CA GLU A 194 -17.85 4.26 -0.30
C GLU A 194 -18.17 3.69 1.09
N PRO A 195 -18.99 2.61 1.24
CA PRO A 195 -19.20 1.97 2.53
C PRO A 195 -17.92 1.49 3.20
N GLN A 196 -16.97 0.93 2.45
CA GLN A 196 -15.68 0.47 2.98
C GLN A 196 -14.83 1.64 3.48
N ARG A 197 -14.75 2.73 2.71
CA ARG A 197 -14.04 3.95 3.14
C ARG A 197 -14.64 4.56 4.40
N VAL A 198 -15.96 4.58 4.51
CA VAL A 198 -16.68 5.07 5.71
C VAL A 198 -16.37 4.19 6.91
N ASP A 199 -16.45 2.85 6.77
CA ASP A 199 -16.13 1.90 7.85
C ASP A 199 -14.68 2.09 8.34
N LEU A 200 -13.71 2.16 7.43
CA LEU A 200 -12.31 2.40 7.82
C LEU A 200 -12.11 3.74 8.52
N GLY A 201 -12.74 4.80 8.02
CA GLY A 201 -12.68 6.12 8.65
C GLY A 201 -13.22 6.11 10.07
N GLN A 202 -14.34 5.46 10.31
CA GLN A 202 -14.92 5.30 11.65
C GLN A 202 -14.05 4.46 12.57
N ARG A 203 -13.55 3.32 12.07
CA ARG A 203 -12.66 2.43 12.80
C ARG A 203 -11.36 3.13 13.21
N PHE A 204 -10.73 3.85 12.29
CA PHE A 204 -9.52 4.60 12.58
C PHE A 204 -9.75 5.75 13.56
N ALA A 205 -10.84 6.50 13.38
CA ALA A 205 -11.20 7.58 14.30
C ALA A 205 -11.43 7.06 15.73
N ALA A 206 -12.11 5.91 15.90
CA ALA A 206 -12.32 5.26 17.20
C ALA A 206 -11.00 4.85 17.87
N GLN A 207 -9.97 4.54 17.08
CA GLN A 207 -8.62 4.19 17.57
C GLN A 207 -7.68 5.41 17.69
N GLY A 208 -8.19 6.62 17.51
CA GLY A 208 -7.43 7.86 17.69
C GLY A 208 -6.57 8.26 16.50
N TYR A 209 -6.86 7.74 15.31
CA TYR A 209 -6.23 8.18 14.07
C TYR A 209 -6.99 9.34 13.44
N VAL A 210 -6.29 10.12 12.67
CA VAL A 210 -6.83 11.18 11.82
C VAL A 210 -6.34 10.99 10.40
N PHE A 211 -7.22 11.24 9.44
CA PHE A 211 -6.85 11.31 8.04
C PHE A 211 -5.94 12.51 7.84
N LEU A 212 -4.78 12.27 7.25
CA LEU A 212 -3.81 13.31 7.02
C LEU A 212 -4.03 13.96 5.64
N GLU A 213 -3.90 13.16 4.60
CA GLU A 213 -4.19 13.50 3.21
C GLU A 213 -4.07 12.26 2.31
N PRO A 214 -4.47 12.33 1.03
CA PRO A 214 -4.08 11.32 0.05
C PRO A 214 -2.55 11.29 -0.10
N PHE A 215 -1.95 10.10 -0.14
CA PHE A 215 -0.54 9.93 -0.49
C PHE A 215 -0.30 10.23 -1.97
N ASP A 216 -1.22 9.74 -2.78
CA ASP A 216 -1.34 9.97 -4.22
C ASP A 216 -2.82 9.89 -4.62
N MET A 217 -3.12 9.69 -5.90
CA MET A 217 -4.50 9.53 -6.36
C MET A 217 -5.14 8.19 -5.94
N PHE A 218 -4.35 7.23 -5.47
CA PHE A 218 -4.80 5.87 -5.13
C PHE A 218 -4.78 5.62 -3.62
N SER A 219 -3.81 6.18 -2.89
CA SER A 219 -3.52 5.83 -1.50
C SER A 219 -3.82 6.96 -0.51
N SER A 220 -4.22 6.58 0.69
CA SER A 220 -4.59 7.48 1.78
C SER A 220 -3.68 7.28 2.99
N VAL A 221 -3.28 8.39 3.63
CA VAL A 221 -2.44 8.37 4.84
C VAL A 221 -3.28 8.73 6.06
N TYR A 222 -3.19 7.91 7.08
CA TYR A 222 -3.73 8.13 8.41
C TYR A 222 -2.62 8.13 9.44
N VAL A 223 -2.71 9.01 10.42
CA VAL A 223 -1.72 9.09 11.49
C VAL A 223 -2.38 9.17 12.86
N ARG A 224 -1.69 8.72 13.89
CA ARG A 224 -2.16 8.94 15.26
C ARG A 224 -2.27 10.44 15.55
N ARG A 225 -3.35 10.85 16.22
CA ARG A 225 -3.62 12.26 16.54
C ARG A 225 -2.45 12.93 17.27
N ALA A 226 -1.73 12.19 18.09
CA ALA A 226 -0.59 12.71 18.84
C ALA A 226 0.57 13.24 17.96
N ILE A 227 0.76 12.68 16.75
CA ILE A 227 1.82 13.09 15.83
C ILE A 227 1.31 14.00 14.70
N ALA A 228 0.03 14.34 14.70
CA ALA A 228 -0.63 15.19 13.70
C ALA A 228 -0.84 16.68 14.11
N PRO A 229 -0.06 17.31 14.97
CA PRO A 229 -0.33 18.66 15.45
C PRO A 229 -0.24 19.68 14.32
N GLY A 230 -1.32 20.44 14.11
CA GLY A 230 -1.40 21.55 13.16
C GLY A 230 -1.80 21.18 11.73
N VAL A 231 -1.84 19.90 11.36
CA VAL A 231 -2.25 19.45 10.02
C VAL A 231 -3.73 19.11 9.97
N ALA A 232 -4.27 18.53 11.04
CA ALA A 232 -5.66 18.07 11.12
C ALA A 232 -6.73 19.18 10.93
N ALA A 233 -6.39 20.45 11.16
CA ALA A 233 -7.34 21.55 11.01
C ALA A 233 -7.49 22.06 9.55
N ARG A 234 -6.54 21.78 8.67
CA ARG A 234 -6.57 22.27 7.28
C ARG A 234 -7.12 21.22 6.29
N GLY A 235 -6.90 19.93 6.54
CA GLY A 235 -7.30 18.83 5.65
C GLY A 235 -8.81 18.64 5.54
N LEU A 236 -9.55 18.73 6.66
CA LEU A 236 -11.02 18.55 6.69
C LEU A 236 -11.81 19.57 5.85
N ARG A 237 -11.25 20.75 5.58
CA ARG A 237 -11.89 21.74 4.70
C ARG A 237 -11.65 21.48 3.21
N ARG A 238 -10.50 20.90 2.82
CA ARG A 238 -10.17 20.62 1.41
C ARG A 238 -10.79 19.34 0.87
N VAL A 239 -10.89 18.29 1.67
CA VAL A 239 -11.54 17.02 1.26
C VAL A 239 -13.01 17.26 0.90
N ARG A 240 -13.75 18.13 1.63
CA ARG A 240 -15.12 18.51 1.28
C ARG A 240 -15.21 19.28 -0.04
N ALA A 241 -14.18 19.98 -0.44
CA ALA A 241 -14.16 20.75 -1.70
C ALA A 241 -13.70 19.87 -2.88
N GLY A 242 -12.70 19.00 -2.69
CA GLY A 242 -12.16 18.11 -3.73
C GLY A 242 -13.14 17.01 -4.16
N VAL A 243 -13.82 16.38 -3.22
CA VAL A 243 -14.85 15.36 -3.51
C VAL A 243 -16.05 15.98 -4.24
N ARG A 244 -16.42 17.25 -3.93
CA ARG A 244 -17.45 17.97 -4.69
C ARG A 244 -17.02 18.33 -6.11
N ALA A 245 -15.73 18.61 -6.34
CA ALA A 245 -15.21 18.94 -7.67
C ALA A 245 -15.03 17.70 -8.55
N ALA A 246 -14.65 16.55 -7.98
CA ALA A 246 -14.49 15.29 -8.72
C ALA A 246 -15.83 14.58 -9.04
N LEU A 247 -16.90 14.87 -8.30
CA LEU A 247 -18.22 14.29 -8.51
C LEU A 247 -19.15 15.19 -9.33
N GLY A 248 -18.67 16.28 -9.92
CA GLY A 248 -19.41 17.11 -10.89
C GLY A 248 -20.82 17.50 -10.38
N ARG A 249 -20.87 18.31 -9.35
CA ARG A 249 -21.95 19.17 -8.81
C ARG A 249 -21.93 19.29 -7.29
#